data_2f54296cf305360000f97436091c32f7
#
_entry.id   2f54296cf305360000f97436091c32f7
#
_cell.length_a   1.000
_cell.length_b   1.000
_cell.length_c   1.000
_cell.angle_alpha   90.00
_cell.angle_beta   90.00
_cell.angle_gamma   90.00
#
_symmetry.space_group_name_H-M   'P 1'
#
loop_
_entity.id
_entity.type
_entity.pdbx_description
1 polymer ?
#
loop_
_entity_poly.entity_id
_entity_poly.type
_entity_poly.pdbx_seq_one_letter_code
_entity_poly.pdbx_strand_id
1 'polypeptide(L)'
;MKIALFTNEFPPNIYGGAGVHIDFLSHELKKLAQVEVRCFGNQKEQTEQLNVLGIQPSLNVMNDENNPHIKMFQNLSRNVEMAQHTLEADVIHCHTWYTHLAGIFSRELVQSPLILTTHSLETHRPWKVEQLGNGYFLSRWIEHHAYNTADGIIAVSEQMKTDVIEAYGVSPEKVTVIHNGIDPEFYKPTFDNSLLLELGINPAVPFVLFVGRITRQKGISQLIEAAQYFDKNCQIVLCAGAPDTPEIAAETEALISKLKSNRDGVILISEMLPREKIKVLYSHARVFACPSLYEPFGIINLEAMSCETPVVGSAVGGIPEIIVEGETGYLIELESISRTDFNPKNP
;
A
#
# COMPACT_ATOMS: atom_id res chain seq x y z
N MET A 1 14.05 -22.54 -12.45
CA MET A 1 13.16 -21.45 -12.84
C MET A 1 13.76 -20.15 -12.34
N LYS A 2 13.75 -19.12 -13.16
CA LYS A 2 14.26 -17.78 -12.82
C LYS A 2 13.12 -16.77 -12.94
N ILE A 3 12.83 -16.04 -11.86
CA ILE A 3 11.72 -15.09 -11.77
C ILE A 3 12.30 -13.68 -11.68
N ALA A 4 11.86 -12.78 -12.56
CA ALA A 4 12.20 -11.37 -12.49
C ALA A 4 11.04 -10.60 -11.84
N LEU A 5 11.24 -10.02 -10.66
CA LEU A 5 10.29 -9.17 -9.97
C LEU A 5 10.60 -7.70 -10.25
N PHE A 6 9.65 -6.97 -10.83
CA PHE A 6 9.78 -5.55 -11.11
C PHE A 6 8.88 -4.75 -10.15
N THR A 7 9.48 -3.86 -9.38
CA THR A 7 8.79 -3.05 -8.37
C THR A 7 9.36 -1.64 -8.29
N ASN A 8 8.56 -0.69 -7.85
CA ASN A 8 9.06 0.64 -7.51
C ASN A 8 9.61 0.75 -6.08
N GLU A 9 9.24 -0.19 -5.20
CA GLU A 9 9.61 -0.19 -3.79
C GLU A 9 10.33 -1.49 -3.42
N PHE A 10 11.45 -1.38 -2.71
CA PHE A 10 12.17 -2.50 -2.11
C PHE A 10 13.05 -1.98 -0.96
N PRO A 11 13.31 -2.77 0.08
CA PRO A 11 14.14 -2.30 1.19
C PRO A 11 15.47 -1.68 0.75
N PRO A 12 15.93 -0.60 1.41
CA PRO A 12 15.30 0.09 2.54
C PRO A 12 14.21 1.10 2.13
N ASN A 13 13.95 1.27 0.83
CA ASN A 13 13.05 2.27 0.26
C ASN A 13 11.62 1.71 0.13
N ILE A 14 10.93 1.53 1.24
CA ILE A 14 9.53 1.09 1.30
C ILE A 14 8.65 2.27 1.67
N TYR A 15 7.58 2.47 0.90
CA TYR A 15 6.61 3.54 1.09
C TYR A 15 5.20 3.00 1.46
N GLY A 16 4.87 1.79 1.03
CA GLY A 16 3.55 1.21 1.23
C GLY A 16 3.50 -0.31 1.30
N GLY A 17 2.30 -0.85 1.38
CA GLY A 17 2.05 -2.30 1.50
C GLY A 17 2.61 -3.13 0.35
N ALA A 18 2.68 -2.57 -0.87
CA ALA A 18 3.26 -3.25 -2.01
C ALA A 18 4.75 -3.55 -1.80
N GLY A 19 5.52 -2.58 -1.29
CA GLY A 19 6.94 -2.78 -0.98
C GLY A 19 7.16 -3.83 0.11
N VAL A 20 6.29 -3.83 1.15
CA VAL A 20 6.29 -4.86 2.19
C VAL A 20 6.02 -6.24 1.60
N HIS A 21 5.00 -6.34 0.76
CA HIS A 21 4.64 -7.59 0.09
C HIS A 21 5.80 -8.15 -0.75
N ILE A 22 6.47 -7.31 -1.56
CA ILE A 22 7.59 -7.75 -2.42
C ILE A 22 8.78 -8.20 -1.59
N ASP A 23 9.08 -7.53 -0.50
CA ASP A 23 10.14 -7.94 0.43
C ASP A 23 9.92 -9.39 0.90
N PHE A 24 8.76 -9.67 1.49
CA PHE A 24 8.42 -11.04 1.92
C PHE A 24 8.34 -12.02 0.75
N LEU A 25 7.67 -11.65 -0.34
CA LEU A 25 7.51 -12.51 -1.52
C LEU A 25 8.86 -12.93 -2.10
N SER A 26 9.81 -12.01 -2.25
CA SER A 26 11.13 -12.30 -2.80
C SER A 26 11.91 -13.28 -1.92
N HIS A 27 11.78 -13.13 -0.59
CA HIS A 27 12.41 -14.01 0.38
C HIS A 27 11.78 -15.41 0.43
N GLU A 28 10.49 -15.53 0.19
CA GLU A 28 9.84 -16.85 0.08
C GLU A 28 10.14 -17.51 -1.29
N LEU A 29 10.06 -16.75 -2.38
CA LEU A 29 10.34 -17.26 -3.71
C LEU A 29 11.79 -17.74 -3.89
N LYS A 30 12.77 -17.08 -3.26
CA LYS A 30 14.17 -17.52 -3.34
C LYS A 30 14.43 -18.92 -2.74
N LYS A 31 13.51 -19.43 -1.92
CA LYS A 31 13.56 -20.82 -1.42
C LYS A 31 13.18 -21.84 -2.50
N LEU A 32 12.51 -21.41 -3.57
CA LEU A 32 11.92 -22.24 -4.61
C LEU A 32 12.54 -22.03 -6.01
N ALA A 33 13.09 -20.84 -6.25
CA ALA A 33 13.57 -20.40 -7.57
C ALA A 33 14.71 -19.39 -7.43
N GLN A 34 15.39 -19.09 -8.53
CA GLN A 34 16.25 -17.92 -8.61
C GLN A 34 15.39 -16.68 -8.80
N VAL A 35 15.63 -15.64 -8.02
CA VAL A 35 14.86 -14.39 -8.03
C VAL A 35 15.77 -13.22 -8.36
N GLU A 36 15.39 -12.44 -9.37
CA GLU A 36 15.99 -11.15 -9.68
C GLU A 36 14.99 -10.05 -9.39
N VAL A 37 15.27 -9.17 -8.42
CA VAL A 37 14.46 -8.00 -8.12
C VAL A 37 15.05 -6.77 -8.80
N ARG A 38 14.29 -6.13 -9.69
CA ARG A 38 14.61 -4.80 -10.22
C ARG A 38 13.70 -3.77 -9.54
N CYS A 39 14.29 -2.84 -8.82
CA CYS A 39 13.55 -1.85 -8.04
C CYS A 39 14.06 -0.44 -8.30
N PHE A 40 13.27 0.57 -7.94
CA PHE A 40 13.74 1.95 -7.98
C PHE A 40 14.66 2.21 -6.80
N GLY A 41 15.83 2.79 -7.10
CA GLY A 41 16.80 3.12 -6.07
C GLY A 41 18.23 2.75 -6.47
N ASN A 42 19.07 2.55 -5.47
CA ASN A 42 20.48 2.22 -5.62
C ASN A 42 20.86 0.92 -4.90
N GLN A 43 19.87 0.13 -4.54
CA GLN A 43 20.06 -1.14 -3.85
C GLN A 43 20.89 -2.09 -4.71
N LYS A 44 21.76 -2.83 -4.06
CA LYS A 44 22.54 -3.92 -4.66
C LYS A 44 22.71 -5.02 -3.63
N GLU A 45 22.16 -6.18 -3.92
CA GLU A 45 22.34 -7.39 -3.16
C GLU A 45 22.56 -8.53 -4.15
N GLN A 46 23.49 -9.40 -3.86
CA GLN A 46 23.74 -10.59 -4.68
C GLN A 46 24.03 -11.77 -3.78
N THR A 47 23.15 -12.74 -3.84
CA THR A 47 23.28 -14.05 -3.22
C THR A 47 23.13 -15.13 -4.29
N GLU A 48 23.24 -16.39 -3.94
CA GLU A 48 23.05 -17.51 -4.89
C GLU A 48 21.64 -17.54 -5.49
N GLN A 49 20.61 -17.18 -4.70
CA GLN A 49 19.18 -17.32 -5.10
C GLN A 49 18.47 -15.98 -5.24
N LEU A 50 19.06 -14.88 -4.78
CA LEU A 50 18.46 -13.54 -4.85
C LEU A 50 19.47 -12.54 -5.38
N ASN A 51 19.12 -11.86 -6.47
CA ASN A 51 19.83 -10.70 -7.00
C ASN A 51 18.93 -9.48 -6.95
N VAL A 52 19.39 -8.38 -6.34
CA VAL A 52 18.66 -7.10 -6.26
C VAL A 52 19.42 -6.05 -7.02
N LEU A 53 18.74 -5.41 -7.97
CA LEU A 53 19.28 -4.33 -8.80
C LEU A 53 18.42 -3.07 -8.66
N GLY A 54 18.97 -2.07 -7.98
CA GLY A 54 18.39 -0.73 -7.89
C GLY A 54 18.59 0.06 -9.17
N ILE A 55 17.52 0.64 -9.71
CA ILE A 55 17.50 1.37 -10.98
C ILE A 55 17.36 2.87 -10.72
N GLN A 56 18.30 3.64 -11.22
CA GLN A 56 18.28 5.10 -11.22
C GLN A 56 17.83 5.64 -12.59
N PRO A 57 17.21 6.83 -12.64
CA PRO A 57 16.94 7.45 -13.94
C PRO A 57 18.24 7.90 -14.61
N SER A 58 18.48 7.49 -15.86
CA SER A 58 19.72 7.79 -16.61
C SER A 58 19.63 9.02 -17.48
N LEU A 59 18.43 9.52 -17.79
CA LEU A 59 18.26 10.63 -18.71
C LEU A 59 18.63 11.96 -18.06
N ASN A 60 19.78 12.51 -18.46
CA ASN A 60 20.26 13.85 -18.05
C ASN A 60 19.30 15.01 -18.44
N VAL A 61 18.34 14.75 -19.31
CA VAL A 61 17.31 15.72 -19.75
C VAL A 61 16.37 16.13 -18.63
N MET A 62 16.43 15.49 -17.47
CA MET A 62 15.42 15.56 -16.41
C MET A 62 15.80 16.42 -15.21
N ASN A 63 16.74 17.32 -15.35
CA ASN A 63 17.06 18.29 -14.30
C ASN A 63 16.30 19.62 -14.42
N ASP A 64 15.26 19.67 -15.26
CA ASP A 64 14.39 20.83 -15.32
C ASP A 64 13.35 20.79 -14.19
N GLU A 65 13.70 21.37 -13.05
CA GLU A 65 12.83 21.46 -11.87
C GLU A 65 11.55 22.26 -12.15
N ASN A 66 11.51 23.05 -13.22
CA ASN A 66 10.32 23.80 -13.63
C ASN A 66 9.31 22.94 -14.42
N ASN A 67 9.70 21.75 -14.86
CA ASN A 67 8.78 20.85 -15.57
C ASN A 67 7.82 20.16 -14.56
N PRO A 68 6.51 20.47 -14.58
CA PRO A 68 5.55 19.87 -13.65
C PRO A 68 5.42 18.35 -13.81
N HIS A 69 5.92 17.77 -14.90
CA HIS A 69 5.87 16.35 -15.19
C HIS A 69 7.20 15.63 -14.97
N ILE A 70 8.19 16.28 -14.37
CA ILE A 70 9.55 15.73 -14.22
C ILE A 70 9.55 14.36 -13.54
N LYS A 71 8.75 14.19 -12.47
CA LYS A 71 8.63 12.92 -11.75
C LYS A 71 8.09 11.78 -12.63
N MET A 72 7.17 12.10 -13.54
CA MET A 72 6.63 11.14 -14.49
C MET A 72 7.72 10.72 -15.50
N PHE A 73 8.46 11.66 -16.07
CA PHE A 73 9.56 11.35 -16.99
C PHE A 73 10.68 10.57 -16.29
N GLN A 74 11.00 10.86 -15.04
CA GLN A 74 11.93 10.06 -14.25
C GLN A 74 11.45 8.62 -14.07
N ASN A 75 10.14 8.42 -13.86
CA ASN A 75 9.56 7.08 -13.82
C ASN A 75 9.70 6.36 -15.15
N LEU A 76 9.34 6.99 -16.25
CA LEU A 76 9.49 6.43 -17.61
C LEU A 76 10.95 6.06 -17.90
N SER A 77 11.90 6.92 -17.53
CA SER A 77 13.33 6.65 -17.66
C SER A 77 13.74 5.37 -16.93
N ARG A 78 13.29 5.21 -15.68
CA ARG A 78 13.59 3.98 -14.91
C ARG A 78 13.01 2.73 -15.59
N ASN A 79 11.84 2.83 -16.22
CA ASN A 79 11.26 1.71 -16.96
C ASN A 79 12.12 1.30 -18.14
N VAL A 80 12.65 2.28 -18.90
CA VAL A 80 13.59 2.00 -19.99
C VAL A 80 14.87 1.35 -19.46
N GLU A 81 15.44 1.90 -18.37
CA GLU A 81 16.64 1.35 -17.74
C GLU A 81 16.40 -0.09 -17.22
N MET A 82 15.23 -0.37 -16.63
CA MET A 82 14.88 -1.73 -16.20
C MET A 82 14.88 -2.71 -17.36
N ALA A 83 14.34 -2.31 -18.51
CA ALA A 83 14.20 -3.19 -19.67
C ALA A 83 15.51 -3.36 -20.47
N GLN A 84 16.41 -2.36 -20.47
CA GLN A 84 17.64 -2.43 -21.25
C GLN A 84 18.72 -3.35 -20.65
N HIS A 85 18.69 -3.60 -19.33
CA HIS A 85 19.60 -4.56 -18.73
C HIS A 85 19.30 -5.97 -19.22
N THR A 86 20.35 -6.72 -19.56
CA THR A 86 20.21 -8.11 -19.96
C THR A 86 19.37 -8.87 -18.92
N LEU A 87 18.29 -9.47 -19.38
CA LEU A 87 17.37 -10.22 -18.55
C LEU A 87 17.26 -11.66 -19.09
N GLU A 88 17.53 -12.61 -18.23
CA GLU A 88 17.20 -14.01 -18.45
C GLU A 88 16.19 -14.40 -17.39
N ALA A 89 14.95 -14.56 -17.76
CA ALA A 89 13.89 -14.93 -16.85
C ALA A 89 12.88 -15.85 -17.55
N ASP A 90 12.39 -16.83 -16.82
CA ASP A 90 11.28 -17.68 -17.27
C ASP A 90 9.93 -16.98 -17.08
N VAL A 91 9.86 -16.01 -16.15
CA VAL A 91 8.67 -15.20 -15.86
C VAL A 91 9.10 -13.79 -15.48
N ILE A 92 8.40 -12.79 -16.02
CA ILE A 92 8.49 -11.38 -15.64
C ILE A 92 7.25 -11.06 -14.80
N HIS A 93 7.45 -10.56 -13.59
CA HIS A 93 6.36 -10.29 -12.66
C HIS A 93 6.43 -8.84 -12.18
N CYS A 94 5.47 -8.02 -12.60
CA CYS A 94 5.41 -6.60 -12.26
C CYS A 94 4.41 -6.33 -11.13
N HIS A 95 4.80 -5.40 -10.27
CA HIS A 95 3.98 -4.92 -9.16
C HIS A 95 3.81 -3.41 -9.26
N THR A 96 2.59 -2.94 -9.32
CA THR A 96 2.19 -1.54 -9.51
C THR A 96 2.48 -0.98 -10.91
N TRP A 97 1.69 0.01 -11.33
CA TRP A 97 1.82 0.65 -12.64
C TRP A 97 3.19 1.31 -12.89
N TYR A 98 3.93 1.63 -11.82
CA TYR A 98 5.24 2.26 -11.92
C TYR A 98 6.26 1.46 -12.74
N THR A 99 6.08 0.14 -12.84
CA THR A 99 6.99 -0.77 -13.55
C THR A 99 6.34 -1.49 -14.74
N HIS A 100 5.08 -1.21 -15.02
CA HIS A 100 4.35 -1.91 -16.07
C HIS A 100 4.96 -1.74 -17.46
N LEU A 101 5.49 -0.54 -17.82
CA LEU A 101 6.16 -0.36 -19.11
C LEU A 101 7.43 -1.18 -19.21
N ALA A 102 8.23 -1.28 -18.14
CA ALA A 102 9.41 -2.14 -18.11
C ALA A 102 9.02 -3.60 -18.35
N GLY A 103 7.91 -4.04 -17.74
CA GLY A 103 7.36 -5.38 -17.94
C GLY A 103 6.96 -5.63 -19.40
N ILE A 104 6.23 -4.71 -20.02
CA ILE A 104 5.84 -4.81 -21.44
C ILE A 104 7.07 -4.87 -22.34
N PHE A 105 8.04 -3.96 -22.17
CA PHE A 105 9.26 -3.94 -22.96
C PHE A 105 10.07 -5.24 -22.80
N SER A 106 10.25 -5.68 -21.57
CA SER A 106 10.99 -6.92 -21.29
C SER A 106 10.31 -8.15 -21.89
N ARG A 107 8.97 -8.25 -21.77
CA ARG A 107 8.16 -9.32 -22.38
C ARG A 107 8.43 -9.42 -23.89
N GLU A 108 8.35 -8.29 -24.58
CA GLU A 108 8.56 -8.27 -26.05
C GLU A 108 10.03 -8.56 -26.44
N LEU A 109 11.00 -8.14 -25.63
CA LEU A 109 12.42 -8.33 -25.95
C LEU A 109 12.90 -9.74 -25.59
N VAL A 110 12.42 -10.31 -24.47
CA VAL A 110 12.90 -11.59 -23.93
C VAL A 110 11.97 -12.75 -24.30
N GLN A 111 10.72 -12.46 -24.72
CA GLN A 111 9.68 -13.43 -25.06
C GLN A 111 9.29 -14.34 -23.86
N SER A 112 9.36 -13.78 -22.64
CA SER A 112 8.93 -14.42 -21.41
C SER A 112 7.58 -13.92 -20.97
N PRO A 113 6.70 -14.78 -20.39
CA PRO A 113 5.38 -14.36 -19.93
C PRO A 113 5.45 -13.21 -18.90
N LEU A 114 4.51 -12.27 -19.04
CA LEU A 114 4.31 -11.14 -18.15
C LEU A 114 3.16 -11.42 -17.19
N ILE A 115 3.43 -11.43 -15.90
CA ILE A 115 2.45 -11.51 -14.82
C ILE A 115 2.37 -10.15 -14.12
N LEU A 116 1.16 -9.72 -13.78
CA LEU A 116 0.94 -8.52 -12.97
C LEU A 116 0.30 -8.90 -11.64
N THR A 117 0.79 -8.35 -10.52
CA THR A 117 0.02 -8.34 -9.26
C THR A 117 -0.62 -6.98 -9.05
N THR A 118 -1.93 -6.99 -8.85
CA THR A 118 -2.75 -5.81 -8.65
C THR A 118 -2.86 -5.46 -7.19
N HIS A 119 -2.04 -4.50 -6.74
CA HIS A 119 -2.11 -3.95 -5.38
C HIS A 119 -3.09 -2.78 -5.25
N SER A 120 -3.46 -2.15 -6.35
CA SER A 120 -4.46 -1.08 -6.46
C SER A 120 -4.66 -0.74 -7.93
N LEU A 121 -5.78 -0.07 -8.26
CA LEU A 121 -6.07 0.42 -9.61
C LEU A 121 -6.05 1.95 -9.64
N GLU A 122 -5.39 2.53 -10.63
CA GLU A 122 -5.40 3.98 -10.83
C GLU A 122 -6.82 4.50 -11.13
N THR A 123 -7.63 3.73 -11.87
CA THR A 123 -9.02 4.06 -12.15
C THR A 123 -9.88 4.22 -10.89
N HIS A 124 -9.54 3.53 -9.81
CA HIS A 124 -10.25 3.56 -8.53
C HIS A 124 -9.66 4.56 -7.52
N ARG A 125 -8.69 5.36 -7.96
CA ARG A 125 -8.03 6.37 -7.13
C ARG A 125 -8.04 7.75 -7.80
N PRO A 126 -9.22 8.32 -8.13
CA PRO A 126 -9.32 9.59 -8.87
C PRO A 126 -8.66 10.76 -8.13
N TRP A 127 -8.59 10.74 -6.80
CA TRP A 127 -7.85 11.72 -6.00
C TRP A 127 -6.34 11.77 -6.28
N LYS A 128 -5.77 10.75 -6.95
CA LYS A 128 -4.37 10.77 -7.39
C LYS A 128 -4.04 11.91 -8.36
N VAL A 129 -5.05 12.52 -8.97
CA VAL A 129 -4.86 13.73 -9.78
C VAL A 129 -4.31 14.89 -8.94
N GLU A 130 -4.64 14.97 -7.65
CA GLU A 130 -4.08 15.97 -6.72
C GLU A 130 -2.57 15.80 -6.54
N GLN A 131 -2.10 14.55 -6.56
CA GLN A 131 -0.69 14.20 -6.37
C GLN A 131 0.12 14.18 -7.67
N LEU A 132 -0.46 13.70 -8.76
CA LEU A 132 0.22 13.44 -10.04
C LEU A 132 -0.10 14.50 -11.10
N GLY A 133 -1.07 15.39 -10.87
CA GLY A 133 -1.56 16.29 -11.89
C GLY A 133 -1.98 15.53 -13.16
N ASN A 134 -1.65 16.07 -14.33
CA ASN A 134 -1.93 15.41 -15.61
C ASN A 134 -1.17 14.08 -15.80
N GLY A 135 -0.15 13.80 -15.00
CA GLY A 135 0.53 12.50 -14.98
C GLY A 135 -0.39 11.34 -14.61
N TYR A 136 -1.48 11.61 -13.89
CA TYR A 136 -2.51 10.63 -13.58
C TYR A 136 -3.16 10.00 -14.84
N PHE A 137 -3.38 10.79 -15.88
CA PHE A 137 -3.93 10.26 -17.12
C PHE A 137 -2.95 9.33 -17.84
N LEU A 138 -1.65 9.62 -17.74
CA LEU A 138 -0.62 8.74 -18.30
C LEU A 138 -0.47 7.46 -17.48
N SER A 139 -0.52 7.51 -16.13
CA SER A 139 -0.48 6.29 -15.30
C SER A 139 -1.65 5.36 -15.61
N ARG A 140 -2.87 5.89 -15.78
CA ARG A 140 -4.04 5.11 -16.22
C ARG A 140 -3.87 4.49 -17.60
N TRP A 141 -3.29 5.24 -18.54
CA TRP A 141 -3.02 4.74 -19.89
C TRP A 141 -2.02 3.58 -19.87
N ILE A 142 -0.93 3.72 -19.11
CA ILE A 142 0.08 2.67 -18.92
C ILE A 142 -0.56 1.43 -18.30
N GLU A 143 -1.33 1.63 -17.24
CA GLU A 143 -2.00 0.54 -16.52
C GLU A 143 -2.95 -0.22 -17.46
N HIS A 144 -3.81 0.48 -18.21
CA HIS A 144 -4.73 -0.13 -19.17
C HIS A 144 -3.97 -1.01 -20.19
N HIS A 145 -2.87 -0.52 -20.76
CA HIS A 145 -2.10 -1.27 -21.73
C HIS A 145 -1.42 -2.51 -21.11
N ALA A 146 -0.91 -2.38 -19.89
CA ALA A 146 -0.28 -3.49 -19.20
C ALA A 146 -1.25 -4.64 -18.93
N TYR A 147 -2.45 -4.34 -18.43
CA TYR A 147 -3.46 -5.37 -18.15
C TYR A 147 -3.91 -6.10 -19.41
N ASN A 148 -4.04 -5.40 -20.54
CA ASN A 148 -4.38 -6.03 -21.81
C ASN A 148 -3.23 -6.85 -22.40
N THR A 149 -1.98 -6.48 -22.16
CA THR A 149 -0.78 -7.17 -22.66
C THR A 149 -0.38 -8.36 -21.79
N ALA A 150 -0.66 -8.33 -20.50
CA ALA A 150 -0.26 -9.38 -19.55
C ALA A 150 -0.79 -10.77 -19.95
N ASP A 151 0.04 -11.79 -19.70
CA ASP A 151 -0.31 -13.20 -19.90
C ASP A 151 -1.11 -13.75 -18.71
N GLY A 152 -0.92 -13.20 -17.51
CA GLY A 152 -1.69 -13.49 -16.31
C GLY A 152 -1.72 -12.32 -15.33
N ILE A 153 -2.76 -12.28 -14.51
CA ILE A 153 -3.00 -11.22 -13.54
C ILE A 153 -3.31 -11.87 -12.19
N ILE A 154 -2.63 -11.43 -11.15
CA ILE A 154 -2.91 -11.78 -9.77
C ILE A 154 -3.68 -10.63 -9.14
N ALA A 155 -4.90 -10.90 -8.69
CA ALA A 155 -5.69 -9.98 -7.87
C ALA A 155 -5.53 -10.35 -6.39
N VAL A 156 -5.37 -9.35 -5.53
CA VAL A 156 -5.13 -9.58 -4.09
C VAL A 156 -6.41 -9.85 -3.30
N SER A 157 -7.57 -9.78 -3.95
CA SER A 157 -8.89 -10.08 -3.37
C SER A 157 -9.90 -10.43 -4.48
N GLU A 158 -11.03 -11.05 -4.14
CA GLU A 158 -12.13 -11.30 -5.10
C GLU A 158 -12.74 -9.98 -5.61
N GLN A 159 -12.87 -8.99 -4.71
CA GLN A 159 -13.30 -7.66 -5.12
C GLN A 159 -12.31 -7.04 -6.13
N MET A 160 -11.00 -7.17 -5.89
CA MET A 160 -10.00 -6.66 -6.83
C MET A 160 -10.05 -7.38 -8.17
N LYS A 161 -10.34 -8.68 -8.19
CA LYS A 161 -10.58 -9.43 -9.45
C LYS A 161 -11.74 -8.84 -10.24
N THR A 162 -12.86 -8.59 -9.57
CA THR A 162 -14.03 -7.94 -10.18
C THR A 162 -13.67 -6.56 -10.71
N ASP A 163 -13.01 -5.75 -9.89
CA ASP A 163 -12.58 -4.39 -10.24
C ASP A 163 -11.65 -4.36 -11.48
N VAL A 164 -10.73 -5.32 -11.59
CA VAL A 164 -9.81 -5.46 -12.76
C VAL A 164 -10.58 -5.81 -14.02
N ILE A 165 -11.49 -6.77 -13.94
CA ILE A 165 -12.29 -7.21 -15.10
C ILE A 165 -13.16 -6.05 -15.60
N GLU A 166 -13.82 -5.34 -14.69
CA GLU A 166 -14.70 -4.21 -15.03
C GLU A 166 -13.92 -3.02 -15.60
N ALA A 167 -12.76 -2.69 -14.99
CA ALA A 167 -12.00 -1.52 -15.39
C ALA A 167 -11.28 -1.67 -16.74
N TYR A 168 -10.84 -2.88 -17.09
CA TYR A 168 -9.96 -3.11 -18.26
C TYR A 168 -10.54 -4.06 -19.29
N GLY A 169 -11.67 -4.72 -19.03
CA GLY A 169 -12.31 -5.64 -19.96
C GLY A 169 -11.48 -6.90 -20.24
N VAL A 170 -10.58 -7.28 -19.31
CA VAL A 170 -9.76 -8.49 -19.48
C VAL A 170 -10.58 -9.75 -19.23
N SER A 171 -10.20 -10.86 -19.88
CA SER A 171 -10.85 -12.15 -19.65
C SER A 171 -10.73 -12.58 -18.19
N PRO A 172 -11.83 -13.03 -17.53
CA PRO A 172 -11.81 -13.53 -16.17
C PRO A 172 -10.82 -14.68 -15.94
N GLU A 173 -10.55 -15.47 -16.98
CA GLU A 173 -9.60 -16.58 -16.95
C GLU A 173 -8.15 -16.15 -16.79
N LYS A 174 -7.82 -14.91 -17.17
CA LYS A 174 -6.51 -14.31 -16.94
C LYS A 174 -6.30 -13.87 -15.50
N VAL A 175 -7.36 -13.72 -14.70
CA VAL A 175 -7.30 -13.14 -13.37
C VAL A 175 -7.46 -14.21 -12.30
N THR A 176 -6.41 -14.45 -11.56
CA THR A 176 -6.39 -15.40 -10.42
C THR A 176 -6.31 -14.61 -9.12
N VAL A 177 -7.15 -14.97 -8.14
CA VAL A 177 -7.06 -14.40 -6.81
C VAL A 177 -5.98 -15.13 -6.01
N ILE A 178 -5.03 -14.36 -5.50
CA ILE A 178 -4.03 -14.82 -4.53
C ILE A 178 -3.93 -13.75 -3.44
N HIS A 179 -4.49 -14.04 -2.28
CA HIS A 179 -4.47 -13.12 -1.14
C HIS A 179 -3.05 -12.84 -0.66
N ASN A 180 -2.81 -11.62 -0.18
CA ASN A 180 -1.57 -11.32 0.51
C ASN A 180 -1.49 -12.11 1.82
N GLY A 181 -0.29 -12.59 2.16
CA GLY A 181 0.00 -13.22 3.44
C GLY A 181 0.79 -12.31 4.37
N ILE A 182 0.91 -12.74 5.60
CA ILE A 182 1.82 -12.16 6.60
C ILE A 182 2.69 -13.26 7.21
N ASP A 183 3.75 -12.86 7.91
CA ASP A 183 4.55 -13.77 8.73
C ASP A 183 3.99 -13.79 10.17
N PRO A 184 3.29 -14.85 10.59
CA PRO A 184 2.73 -14.94 11.94
C PRO A 184 3.80 -15.16 13.02
N GLU A 185 5.02 -15.54 12.66
CA GLU A 185 6.13 -15.61 13.62
C GLU A 185 6.69 -14.23 13.91
N PHE A 186 6.61 -13.31 12.96
CA PHE A 186 6.96 -11.91 13.16
C PHE A 186 5.81 -11.14 13.84
N TYR A 187 4.60 -11.18 13.27
CA TYR A 187 3.41 -10.56 13.84
C TYR A 187 2.74 -11.49 14.83
N LYS A 188 3.10 -11.36 16.09
CA LYS A 188 2.53 -12.10 17.22
C LYS A 188 2.46 -11.21 18.46
N PRO A 189 1.63 -11.54 19.44
CA PRO A 189 1.52 -10.77 20.68
C PRO A 189 2.88 -10.43 21.27
N THR A 190 3.17 -9.14 21.36
CA THR A 190 4.43 -8.60 21.85
C THR A 190 4.16 -7.38 22.73
N PHE A 191 4.44 -7.49 24.03
CA PHE A 191 4.09 -6.47 25.01
C PHE A 191 5.33 -5.74 25.52
N ASP A 192 5.32 -4.41 25.43
CA ASP A 192 6.37 -3.53 25.93
C ASP A 192 5.76 -2.20 26.42
N ASN A 193 5.54 -2.12 27.73
CA ASN A 193 5.00 -0.91 28.35
C ASN A 193 5.99 0.28 28.29
N SER A 194 7.30 0.01 28.21
CA SER A 194 8.30 1.08 28.13
C SER A 194 8.21 1.83 26.81
N LEU A 195 7.98 1.11 25.70
CA LEU A 195 7.73 1.70 24.40
C LEU A 195 6.45 2.55 24.39
N LEU A 196 5.37 2.06 25.03
CA LEU A 196 4.14 2.85 25.10
C LEU A 196 4.37 4.18 25.82
N LEU A 197 5.07 4.16 26.96
CA LEU A 197 5.40 5.37 27.71
C LEU A 197 6.31 6.31 26.92
N GLU A 198 7.31 5.79 26.18
CA GLU A 198 8.16 6.56 25.25
C GLU A 198 7.30 7.30 24.21
N LEU A 199 6.26 6.65 23.71
CA LEU A 199 5.34 7.21 22.71
C LEU A 199 4.21 8.09 23.31
N GLY A 200 4.21 8.31 24.63
CA GLY A 200 3.22 9.12 25.33
C GLY A 200 1.88 8.41 25.53
N ILE A 201 1.84 7.07 25.40
CA ILE A 201 0.65 6.24 25.59
C ILE A 201 0.66 5.72 27.03
N ASN A 202 -0.45 5.90 27.76
CA ASN A 202 -0.61 5.33 29.10
C ASN A 202 -1.02 3.85 29.00
N PRO A 203 -0.17 2.88 29.41
CA PRO A 203 -0.47 1.46 29.27
C PRO A 203 -1.62 0.96 30.17
N ALA A 204 -2.02 1.75 31.20
CA ALA A 204 -3.13 1.43 32.08
C ALA A 204 -4.51 1.84 31.48
N VAL A 205 -4.51 2.57 30.37
CA VAL A 205 -5.75 3.06 29.73
C VAL A 205 -5.89 2.41 28.36
N PRO A 206 -7.03 1.75 28.07
CA PRO A 206 -7.24 1.13 26.76
C PRO A 206 -7.18 2.17 25.64
N PHE A 207 -6.77 1.75 24.43
CA PHE A 207 -6.75 2.66 23.29
C PHE A 207 -7.27 2.02 22.00
N VAL A 208 -7.85 2.87 21.16
CA VAL A 208 -8.12 2.59 19.75
C VAL A 208 -6.89 2.98 18.94
N LEU A 209 -6.43 2.08 18.10
CA LEU A 209 -5.25 2.29 17.25
C LEU A 209 -5.65 2.50 15.80
N PHE A 210 -5.06 3.49 15.16
CA PHE A 210 -5.00 3.63 13.71
C PHE A 210 -3.54 3.57 13.26
N VAL A 211 -3.25 2.82 12.20
CA VAL A 211 -1.95 2.79 11.54
C VAL A 211 -2.13 3.02 10.05
N GLY A 212 -1.47 4.02 9.51
CA GLY A 212 -1.55 4.29 8.07
C GLY A 212 -1.00 5.65 7.69
N ARG A 213 -0.90 5.88 6.37
CA ARG A 213 -0.55 7.20 5.84
C ARG A 213 -1.73 8.16 5.95
N ILE A 214 -1.43 9.44 6.05
CA ILE A 214 -2.44 10.51 6.00
C ILE A 214 -2.85 10.70 4.54
N THR A 215 -3.89 9.99 4.11
CA THR A 215 -4.42 10.03 2.74
C THR A 215 -5.94 9.97 2.77
N ARG A 216 -6.60 10.50 1.72
CA ARG A 216 -8.06 10.39 1.60
C ARG A 216 -8.52 8.93 1.59
N GLN A 217 -7.73 8.05 1.01
CA GLN A 217 -8.00 6.61 0.94
C GLN A 217 -8.18 5.96 2.31
N LYS A 218 -7.38 6.37 3.30
CA LYS A 218 -7.31 5.69 4.62
C LYS A 218 -8.38 6.12 5.62
N GLY A 219 -9.19 7.12 5.28
CA GLY A 219 -10.34 7.50 6.10
C GLY A 219 -9.99 8.04 7.49
N ILE A 220 -8.79 8.60 7.69
CA ILE A 220 -8.36 9.11 8.99
C ILE A 220 -9.28 10.23 9.50
N SER A 221 -9.80 11.06 8.60
CA SER A 221 -10.73 12.15 8.94
C SER A 221 -12.02 11.60 9.55
N GLN A 222 -12.57 10.52 8.98
CA GLN A 222 -13.78 9.86 9.48
C GLN A 222 -13.56 9.28 10.89
N LEU A 223 -12.37 8.67 11.13
CA LEU A 223 -12.03 8.19 12.47
C LEU A 223 -11.92 9.33 13.48
N ILE A 224 -11.26 10.45 13.11
CA ILE A 224 -11.12 11.61 14.00
C ILE A 224 -12.50 12.19 14.35
N GLU A 225 -13.41 12.27 13.38
CA GLU A 225 -14.79 12.72 13.61
C GLU A 225 -15.58 11.74 14.50
N ALA A 226 -15.44 10.43 14.28
CA ALA A 226 -16.07 9.40 15.11
C ALA A 226 -15.51 9.40 16.54
N ALA A 227 -14.25 9.74 16.72
CA ALA A 227 -13.55 9.72 18.00
C ALA A 227 -14.15 10.64 19.07
N GLN A 228 -14.92 11.67 18.69
CA GLN A 228 -15.66 12.51 19.64
C GLN A 228 -16.72 11.73 20.43
N TYR A 229 -17.18 10.59 19.91
CA TYR A 229 -18.20 9.73 20.52
C TYR A 229 -17.61 8.58 21.35
N PHE A 230 -16.28 8.38 21.30
CA PHE A 230 -15.62 7.30 22.06
C PHE A 230 -15.63 7.62 23.56
N ASP A 231 -15.62 6.56 24.38
CA ASP A 231 -15.49 6.69 25.83
C ASP A 231 -14.28 7.59 26.17
N LYS A 232 -14.49 8.53 27.11
CA LYS A 232 -13.45 9.46 27.56
C LYS A 232 -12.31 8.75 28.30
N ASN A 233 -12.55 7.55 28.84
CA ASN A 233 -11.55 6.71 29.46
C ASN A 233 -10.78 5.83 28.44
N CYS A 234 -10.90 6.12 27.15
CA CYS A 234 -10.19 5.44 26.07
C CYS A 234 -9.26 6.43 25.38
N GLN A 235 -8.00 6.07 25.19
CA GLN A 235 -7.06 6.83 24.38
C GLN A 235 -7.28 6.57 22.89
N ILE A 236 -6.84 7.50 22.06
CA ILE A 236 -6.86 7.39 20.60
C ILE A 236 -5.42 7.57 20.12
N VAL A 237 -4.86 6.50 19.57
CA VAL A 237 -3.48 6.49 19.07
C VAL A 237 -3.52 6.50 17.55
N LEU A 238 -3.08 7.59 16.97
CA LEU A 238 -2.99 7.79 15.53
C LEU A 238 -1.51 7.66 15.12
N CYS A 239 -1.11 6.47 14.70
CA CYS A 239 0.19 6.25 14.07
C CYS A 239 0.05 6.60 12.58
N ALA A 240 0.17 7.90 12.27
CA ALA A 240 -0.23 8.46 10.99
C ALA A 240 0.81 9.48 10.50
N GLY A 241 1.49 9.15 9.43
CA GLY A 241 2.52 9.98 8.81
C GLY A 241 2.40 10.02 7.28
N ALA A 242 3.41 10.61 6.64
CA ALA A 242 3.56 10.67 5.18
C ALA A 242 2.26 11.11 4.45
N PRO A 243 1.80 12.36 4.65
CA PRO A 243 0.63 12.89 3.95
C PRO A 243 0.88 12.93 2.43
N ASP A 244 -0.17 12.65 1.64
CA ASP A 244 -0.08 12.65 0.18
C ASP A 244 0.15 14.07 -0.38
N THR A 245 -0.41 15.10 0.27
CA THR A 245 -0.21 16.53 -0.07
C THR A 245 -0.14 17.41 1.19
N PRO A 246 0.44 18.62 1.09
CA PRO A 246 0.45 19.58 2.20
C PRO A 246 -0.95 19.99 2.67
N GLU A 247 -1.92 20.06 1.75
CA GLU A 247 -3.30 20.42 2.05
C GLU A 247 -3.96 19.35 2.94
N ILE A 248 -3.80 18.07 2.58
CA ILE A 248 -4.31 16.94 3.38
C ILE A 248 -3.65 16.92 4.77
N ALA A 249 -2.35 17.25 4.85
CA ALA A 249 -1.67 17.38 6.13
C ALA A 249 -2.33 18.44 7.01
N ALA A 250 -2.53 19.67 6.47
CA ALA A 250 -3.11 20.79 7.20
C ALA A 250 -4.56 20.51 7.64
N GLU A 251 -5.39 19.92 6.76
CA GLU A 251 -6.76 19.50 7.09
C GLU A 251 -6.76 18.51 8.28
N THR A 252 -5.90 17.48 8.23
CA THR A 252 -5.81 16.47 9.28
C THR A 252 -5.32 17.05 10.60
N GLU A 253 -4.32 17.92 10.57
CA GLU A 253 -3.81 18.61 11.76
C GLU A 253 -4.88 19.48 12.42
N ALA A 254 -5.69 20.18 11.62
CA ALA A 254 -6.81 20.99 12.13
C ALA A 254 -7.86 20.11 12.83
N LEU A 255 -8.22 18.96 12.24
CA LEU A 255 -9.16 17.99 12.85
C LEU A 255 -8.62 17.42 14.15
N ILE A 256 -7.35 17.03 14.20
CA ILE A 256 -6.69 16.51 15.41
C ILE A 256 -6.64 17.60 16.50
N SER A 257 -6.32 18.84 16.15
CA SER A 257 -6.29 19.95 17.09
C SER A 257 -7.66 20.23 17.69
N LYS A 258 -8.71 20.19 16.87
CA LYS A 258 -10.10 20.30 17.32
C LYS A 258 -10.48 19.13 18.25
N LEU A 259 -10.08 17.89 17.92
CA LEU A 259 -10.35 16.74 18.78
C LEU A 259 -9.65 16.89 20.14
N LYS A 260 -8.36 17.30 20.15
CA LYS A 260 -7.58 17.54 21.38
C LYS A 260 -8.17 18.65 22.26
N SER A 261 -8.87 19.62 21.68
CA SER A 261 -9.57 20.66 22.48
C SER A 261 -10.83 20.14 23.18
N ASN A 262 -11.38 19.02 22.73
CA ASN A 262 -12.64 18.44 23.21
C ASN A 262 -12.46 17.20 24.10
N ARG A 263 -11.28 16.56 24.04
CA ARG A 263 -10.96 15.37 24.83
C ARG A 263 -9.46 15.20 25.04
N ASP A 264 -9.13 14.59 26.18
CA ASP A 264 -7.77 14.12 26.48
C ASP A 264 -7.49 12.76 25.82
N GLY A 265 -6.23 12.32 25.91
CA GLY A 265 -5.82 10.99 25.46
C GLY A 265 -5.73 10.82 23.94
N VAL A 266 -5.56 11.90 23.18
CA VAL A 266 -5.31 11.88 21.73
C VAL A 266 -3.81 11.98 21.44
N ILE A 267 -3.24 10.88 20.99
CA ILE A 267 -1.80 10.74 20.70
C ILE A 267 -1.62 10.65 19.18
N LEU A 268 -0.82 11.55 18.61
CA LEU A 268 -0.38 11.51 17.21
C LEU A 268 1.09 11.13 17.16
N ILE A 269 1.39 10.05 16.45
CA ILE A 269 2.74 9.60 16.11
C ILE A 269 2.89 9.83 14.61
N SER A 270 3.58 10.90 14.23
CA SER A 270 3.72 11.32 12.82
C SER A 270 4.92 10.75 12.11
N GLU A 271 5.84 10.12 12.83
CA GLU A 271 6.98 9.42 12.25
C GLU A 271 6.61 8.01 11.76
N MET A 272 7.34 7.53 10.75
CA MET A 272 7.23 6.15 10.31
C MET A 272 7.93 5.23 11.32
N LEU A 273 7.15 4.54 12.14
CA LEU A 273 7.70 3.57 13.09
C LEU A 273 8.17 2.29 12.37
N PRO A 274 9.28 1.69 12.83
CA PRO A 274 9.69 0.35 12.42
C PRO A 274 8.60 -0.69 12.74
N ARG A 275 8.53 -1.75 11.94
CA ARG A 275 7.53 -2.84 12.11
C ARG A 275 7.57 -3.47 13.50
N GLU A 276 8.76 -3.56 14.11
CA GLU A 276 8.98 -4.07 15.47
C GLU A 276 8.25 -3.23 16.53
N LYS A 277 8.16 -1.91 16.33
CA LYS A 277 7.40 -1.01 17.21
C LYS A 277 5.90 -1.08 16.90
N ILE A 278 5.53 -1.18 15.63
CA ILE A 278 4.13 -1.28 15.19
C ILE A 278 3.45 -2.53 15.76
N LYS A 279 4.10 -3.71 15.76
CA LYS A 279 3.51 -4.92 16.34
C LYS A 279 3.24 -4.81 17.84
N VAL A 280 4.06 -4.02 18.57
CA VAL A 280 3.81 -3.72 19.99
C VAL A 280 2.55 -2.87 20.13
N LEU A 281 2.36 -1.85 19.28
CA LEU A 281 1.14 -1.05 19.28
C LEU A 281 -0.09 -1.90 18.98
N TYR A 282 -0.03 -2.78 17.97
CA TYR A 282 -1.12 -3.73 17.71
C TYR A 282 -1.42 -4.56 18.96
N SER A 283 -0.42 -5.20 19.56
CA SER A 283 -0.59 -6.12 20.71
C SER A 283 -1.21 -5.45 21.95
N HIS A 284 -1.02 -4.15 22.14
CA HIS A 284 -1.57 -3.40 23.24
C HIS A 284 -2.92 -2.73 22.94
N ALA A 285 -3.28 -2.58 21.67
CA ALA A 285 -4.49 -1.91 21.27
C ALA A 285 -5.73 -2.71 21.72
N ARG A 286 -6.72 -2.00 22.22
CA ARG A 286 -8.04 -2.60 22.54
C ARG A 286 -8.80 -2.95 21.25
N VAL A 287 -8.62 -2.12 20.22
CA VAL A 287 -9.23 -2.27 18.90
C VAL A 287 -8.31 -1.59 17.87
N PHE A 288 -8.15 -2.21 16.73
CA PHE A 288 -7.56 -1.60 15.55
C PHE A 288 -8.67 -1.05 14.64
N ALA A 289 -8.60 0.23 14.28
CA ALA A 289 -9.57 0.87 13.40
C ALA A 289 -9.01 1.00 11.97
N CYS A 290 -9.72 0.43 10.99
CA CYS A 290 -9.40 0.51 9.57
C CYS A 290 -10.54 1.19 8.79
N PRO A 291 -10.70 2.52 8.88
CA PRO A 291 -11.82 3.28 8.28
C PRO A 291 -11.58 3.59 6.80
N SER A 292 -10.87 2.73 6.07
CA SER A 292 -10.49 2.95 4.69
C SER A 292 -11.71 3.14 3.77
N LEU A 293 -11.65 4.12 2.87
CA LEU A 293 -12.65 4.34 1.81
C LEU A 293 -12.36 3.50 0.57
N TYR A 294 -11.12 3.08 0.41
CA TYR A 294 -10.67 2.16 -0.62
C TYR A 294 -9.53 1.31 -0.07
N GLU A 295 -9.69 0.00 -0.06
CA GLU A 295 -8.69 -0.94 0.45
C GLU A 295 -8.66 -2.19 -0.43
N PRO A 296 -7.69 -2.32 -1.33
CA PRO A 296 -7.59 -3.46 -2.24
C PRO A 296 -7.55 -4.81 -1.54
N PHE A 297 -6.87 -4.89 -0.40
CA PHE A 297 -6.83 -6.08 0.46
C PHE A 297 -6.92 -5.71 1.94
N GLY A 298 -5.93 -4.98 2.48
CA GLY A 298 -5.91 -4.56 3.88
C GLY A 298 -5.01 -5.42 4.76
N ILE A 299 -3.77 -5.64 4.33
CA ILE A 299 -2.77 -6.46 5.06
C ILE A 299 -2.61 -6.03 6.53
N ILE A 300 -2.76 -4.73 6.83
CA ILE A 300 -2.68 -4.19 8.20
C ILE A 300 -3.74 -4.79 9.15
N ASN A 301 -4.88 -5.27 8.60
CA ASN A 301 -5.89 -5.96 9.40
C ASN A 301 -5.38 -7.34 9.82
N LEU A 302 -4.71 -8.07 8.92
CA LEU A 302 -4.06 -9.34 9.26
C LEU A 302 -2.95 -9.15 10.28
N GLU A 303 -2.14 -8.07 10.16
CA GLU A 303 -1.09 -7.73 11.12
C GLU A 303 -1.67 -7.53 12.52
N ALA A 304 -2.76 -6.74 12.64
CA ALA A 304 -3.43 -6.50 13.90
C ALA A 304 -4.04 -7.79 14.48
N MET A 305 -4.74 -8.57 13.66
CA MET A 305 -5.38 -9.83 14.08
C MET A 305 -4.35 -10.88 14.49
N SER A 306 -3.20 -10.95 13.81
CA SER A 306 -2.08 -11.83 14.19
C SER A 306 -1.45 -11.45 15.53
N CYS A 307 -1.56 -10.18 15.91
CA CYS A 307 -1.20 -9.66 17.25
C CYS A 307 -2.37 -9.79 18.28
N GLU A 308 -3.41 -10.57 17.97
CA GLU A 308 -4.60 -10.81 18.79
C GLU A 308 -5.46 -9.56 19.05
N THR A 309 -5.41 -8.59 18.15
CA THR A 309 -6.19 -7.35 18.24
C THR A 309 -7.40 -7.40 17.32
N PRO A 310 -8.63 -7.26 17.86
CA PRO A 310 -9.83 -7.21 17.04
C PRO A 310 -9.85 -5.95 16.16
N VAL A 311 -10.45 -6.10 14.98
CA VAL A 311 -10.48 -5.03 13.96
C VAL A 311 -11.91 -4.49 13.81
N VAL A 312 -12.04 -3.18 13.72
CA VAL A 312 -13.23 -2.51 13.16
C VAL A 312 -12.85 -1.89 11.85
N GLY A 313 -13.37 -2.43 10.76
CA GLY A 313 -13.02 -2.03 9.40
C GLY A 313 -14.23 -1.62 8.56
N SER A 314 -14.00 -0.76 7.57
CA SER A 314 -15.02 -0.47 6.56
C SER A 314 -15.27 -1.69 5.68
N ALA A 315 -16.52 -1.95 5.32
CA ALA A 315 -16.89 -3.04 4.41
C ALA A 315 -16.58 -2.68 2.95
N VAL A 316 -15.27 -2.47 2.64
CA VAL A 316 -14.81 -2.09 1.29
C VAL A 316 -13.65 -2.95 0.80
N GLY A 317 -13.60 -3.17 -0.51
CA GLY A 317 -12.51 -3.90 -1.16
C GLY A 317 -12.31 -5.29 -0.58
N GLY A 318 -11.06 -5.63 -0.20
CA GLY A 318 -10.72 -6.92 0.38
C GLY A 318 -10.92 -7.03 1.90
N ILE A 319 -11.31 -5.96 2.60
CA ILE A 319 -11.51 -6.01 4.06
C ILE A 319 -12.55 -7.06 4.47
N PRO A 320 -13.72 -7.19 3.79
CA PRO A 320 -14.70 -8.23 4.09
C PRO A 320 -14.22 -9.67 3.89
N GLU A 321 -13.14 -9.86 3.15
CA GLU A 321 -12.51 -11.19 2.93
C GLU A 321 -11.56 -11.58 4.07
N ILE A 322 -11.23 -10.63 4.96
CA ILE A 322 -10.29 -10.80 6.07
C ILE A 322 -11.04 -10.88 7.41
N ILE A 323 -11.99 -9.97 7.63
CA ILE A 323 -12.69 -9.86 8.93
C ILE A 323 -13.89 -10.81 8.96
N VAL A 324 -13.90 -11.70 9.95
CA VAL A 324 -15.07 -12.54 10.27
C VAL A 324 -15.93 -11.77 11.26
N GLU A 325 -17.11 -11.32 10.79
CA GLU A 325 -18.04 -10.50 11.55
C GLU A 325 -18.42 -11.14 12.90
N GLY A 326 -18.20 -10.41 14.00
CA GLY A 326 -18.49 -10.87 15.36
C GLY A 326 -17.48 -11.85 15.97
N GLU A 327 -16.49 -12.33 15.19
CA GLU A 327 -15.43 -13.23 15.67
C GLU A 327 -14.07 -12.52 15.74
N THR A 328 -13.58 -12.00 14.61
CA THR A 328 -12.29 -11.33 14.56
C THR A 328 -12.41 -9.81 14.54
N GLY A 329 -13.61 -9.29 14.38
CA GLY A 329 -13.89 -7.86 14.35
C GLY A 329 -15.31 -7.54 13.89
N TYR A 330 -15.48 -6.30 13.45
CA TYR A 330 -16.74 -5.80 12.93
C TYR A 330 -16.53 -5.03 11.63
N LEU A 331 -17.49 -5.18 10.71
CA LEU A 331 -17.55 -4.48 9.45
C LEU A 331 -18.54 -3.33 9.51
N ILE A 332 -18.15 -2.17 9.03
CA ILE A 332 -19.00 -0.98 8.95
C ILE A 332 -19.35 -0.73 7.50
N GLU A 333 -20.61 -0.89 7.15
CA GLU A 333 -21.11 -0.50 5.83
C GLU A 333 -20.98 1.01 5.63
N LEU A 334 -20.41 1.40 4.50
CA LEU A 334 -20.36 2.80 4.12
C LEU A 334 -21.64 3.14 3.33
N GLU A 335 -22.39 4.14 3.81
CA GLU A 335 -23.46 4.74 3.00
C GLU A 335 -22.82 5.20 1.68
N SER A 336 -23.40 4.80 0.55
CA SER A 336 -22.88 4.88 -0.81
C SER A 336 -22.03 6.13 -1.09
N ILE A 337 -20.74 6.04 -0.87
CA ILE A 337 -19.79 6.96 -1.49
C ILE A 337 -19.53 6.39 -2.87
N SER A 338 -20.18 6.95 -3.88
CA SER A 338 -19.88 6.60 -5.27
C SER A 338 -18.39 6.88 -5.49
N ARG A 339 -17.62 5.86 -5.87
CA ARG A 339 -16.19 6.01 -6.21
C ARG A 339 -15.97 7.02 -7.34
N THR A 340 -17.05 7.37 -8.06
CA THR A 340 -17.08 8.32 -9.17
C THR A 340 -17.36 9.77 -8.75
N ASP A 341 -17.79 10.00 -7.49
CA ASP A 341 -18.21 11.34 -7.04
C ASP A 341 -17.05 12.22 -6.56
N PHE A 342 -15.80 11.71 -6.64
CA PHE A 342 -14.65 12.55 -6.37
C PHE A 342 -14.50 13.60 -7.48
N ASN A 343 -14.99 14.83 -7.19
CA ASN A 343 -14.76 15.98 -8.03
C ASN A 343 -13.58 16.79 -7.44
N PRO A 344 -12.43 16.85 -8.11
CA PRO A 344 -11.27 17.59 -7.61
C PRO A 344 -11.49 19.11 -7.47
N LYS A 345 -12.62 19.62 -7.95
CA LYS A 345 -13.03 21.03 -7.81
C LYS A 345 -14.03 21.28 -6.67
N ASN A 346 -14.47 20.23 -6.00
CA ASN A 346 -15.40 20.31 -4.88
C ASN A 346 -14.95 19.30 -3.84
N PRO A 347 -14.10 19.69 -2.85
CA PRO A 347 -13.62 18.82 -1.78
C PRO A 347 -14.76 18.38 -0.85
#